data_086a2d46d9be2cb658ebb4b8ed07d961
#
_entry.id   086a2d46d9be2cb658ebb4b8ed07d961
#
_cell.length_a   1.000
_cell.length_b   1.000
_cell.length_c   1.000
_cell.angle_alpha   90.00
_cell.angle_beta   90.00
_cell.angle_gamma   90.00
#
_symmetry.space_group_name_H-M   'P 1'
#
loop_
_entity.id
_entity.type
_entity.pdbx_description
1 polymer ?
#
loop_
_entity_poly.entity_id
_entity_poly.type
_entity_poly.pdbx_seq_one_letter_code
_entity_poly.pdbx_strand_id
1 'polypeptide(L)'
;FQLSALTESAFDPLARTTKFMLKEEAHHMYVGITGITRVLERTCEIMKQHGVSDPAAVRQHGVIDLPTMQRYLNFHFSVTVDLFGADVSSNAATFYTTGLKGRFDEQLIDDDHQLGDASYDILEVNNGAIGKRAVAAVTSLNERLRDDYIADTVVGVARWNRVMEKHGIDFQLSVPHKGFNRQIGSLAGIRVAPTGQIIDEKTWQAHVATWLPSETDREYIHSLMGRVTEPGKYANWISPPDRGINNQATDFEYVRFN
;
A
#
# COMPACT_ATOMS: atom_id res chain seq x y z
N PHE A 1 4.40 -10.26 -3.11
CA PHE A 1 4.70 -10.44 -4.54
C PHE A 1 6.18 -10.77 -4.76
N GLN A 2 7.14 -9.94 -4.33
CA GLN A 2 8.57 -10.21 -4.53
C GLN A 2 9.02 -11.51 -3.83
N LEU A 3 8.59 -11.76 -2.60
CA LEU A 3 8.88 -13.00 -1.88
C LEU A 3 8.26 -14.21 -2.57
N SER A 4 7.03 -14.08 -3.08
CA SER A 4 6.38 -15.16 -3.84
C SER A 4 7.19 -15.55 -5.07
N ALA A 5 7.69 -14.58 -5.84
CA ALA A 5 8.56 -14.84 -6.99
C ALA A 5 9.88 -15.54 -6.60
N LEU A 6 10.39 -15.32 -5.38
CA LEU A 6 11.60 -15.97 -4.88
C LEU A 6 11.36 -17.38 -4.33
N THR A 7 10.11 -17.77 -4.04
CA THR A 7 9.80 -19.15 -3.64
C THR A 7 10.00 -20.15 -4.77
N GLU A 8 9.97 -19.68 -6.01
CA GLU A 8 10.21 -20.46 -7.22
C GLU A 8 11.70 -20.47 -7.66
N SER A 9 12.61 -19.99 -6.78
CA SER A 9 14.05 -20.00 -7.06
C SER A 9 14.60 -21.42 -7.12
N ALA A 10 15.41 -21.70 -8.13
CA ALA A 10 16.20 -22.93 -8.24
C ALA A 10 17.28 -23.03 -7.14
N PHE A 11 17.61 -21.93 -6.46
CA PHE A 11 18.50 -21.94 -5.29
C PHE A 11 17.72 -22.30 -4.02
N ASP A 12 17.68 -23.59 -3.68
CA ASP A 12 16.86 -24.15 -2.59
C ASP A 12 16.94 -23.39 -1.25
N PRO A 13 18.10 -22.92 -0.73
CA PRO A 13 18.13 -22.15 0.50
C PRO A 13 17.30 -20.87 0.42
N LEU A 14 17.30 -20.17 -0.71
CA LEU A 14 16.51 -18.96 -0.92
C LEU A 14 15.02 -19.30 -1.01
N ALA A 15 14.65 -20.26 -1.84
CA ALA A 15 13.26 -20.70 -2.00
C ALA A 15 12.66 -21.16 -0.67
N ARG A 16 13.41 -21.91 0.12
CA ARG A 16 12.97 -22.41 1.42
C ARG A 16 12.80 -21.30 2.44
N THR A 17 13.75 -20.38 2.51
CA THR A 17 13.69 -19.23 3.43
C THR A 17 12.51 -18.33 3.11
N THR A 18 12.28 -18.02 1.83
CA THR A 18 11.16 -17.17 1.42
C THR A 18 9.80 -17.83 1.65
N LYS A 19 9.70 -19.16 1.54
CA LYS A 19 8.47 -19.89 1.95
C LYS A 19 8.13 -19.75 3.43
N PHE A 20 9.13 -19.70 4.31
CA PHE A 20 8.90 -19.37 5.72
C PHE A 20 8.48 -17.91 5.90
N MET A 21 9.16 -16.97 5.25
CA MET A 21 8.82 -15.55 5.32
C MET A 21 7.39 -15.27 4.86
N LEU A 22 6.89 -15.95 3.84
CA LEU A 22 5.51 -15.78 3.38
C LEU A 22 4.45 -16.14 4.43
N LYS A 23 4.75 -17.03 5.36
CA LYS A 23 3.83 -17.34 6.47
C LYS A 23 3.73 -16.16 7.45
N GLU A 24 4.86 -15.54 7.76
CA GLU A 24 4.90 -14.32 8.58
C GLU A 24 4.23 -13.14 7.86
N GLU A 25 4.47 -12.99 6.57
CA GLU A 25 3.85 -11.93 5.76
C GLU A 25 2.33 -12.04 5.70
N ALA A 26 1.78 -13.25 5.70
CA ALA A 26 0.33 -13.45 5.79
C ALA A 26 -0.24 -12.88 7.11
N HIS A 27 0.49 -13.05 8.21
CA HIS A 27 0.15 -12.44 9.50
C HIS A 27 0.29 -10.92 9.46
N HIS A 28 1.40 -10.38 8.93
CA HIS A 28 1.62 -8.95 8.81
C HIS A 28 0.53 -8.27 7.95
N MET A 29 0.14 -8.89 6.84
CA MET A 29 -0.96 -8.40 6.00
C MET A 29 -2.29 -8.37 6.76
N TYR A 30 -2.60 -9.44 7.51
CA TYR A 30 -3.80 -9.47 8.35
C TYR A 30 -3.79 -8.36 9.40
N VAL A 31 -2.70 -8.19 10.12
CA VAL A 31 -2.54 -7.12 11.14
C VAL A 31 -2.66 -5.74 10.52
N GLY A 32 -2.02 -5.52 9.36
CA GLY A 32 -2.10 -4.25 8.63
C GLY A 32 -3.52 -3.92 8.19
N ILE A 33 -4.21 -4.87 7.54
CA ILE A 33 -5.59 -4.67 7.07
C ILE A 33 -6.54 -4.40 8.24
N THR A 34 -6.48 -5.23 9.29
CA THR A 34 -7.37 -5.08 10.45
C THR A 34 -7.03 -3.85 11.28
N GLY A 35 -5.75 -3.49 11.40
CA GLY A 35 -5.31 -2.28 12.07
C GLY A 35 -5.90 -1.02 11.43
N ILE A 36 -5.74 -0.85 10.13
CA ILE A 36 -6.30 0.30 9.38
C ILE A 36 -7.84 0.29 9.44
N THR A 37 -8.47 -0.88 9.30
CA THR A 37 -9.93 -1.02 9.45
C THR A 37 -10.40 -0.44 10.79
N ARG A 38 -9.77 -0.79 11.90
CA ARG A 38 -10.11 -0.30 13.24
C ARG A 38 -9.86 1.19 13.43
N VAL A 39 -8.84 1.75 12.78
CA VAL A 39 -8.60 3.20 12.76
C VAL A 39 -9.75 3.91 12.03
N LEU A 40 -10.13 3.41 10.85
CA LEU A 40 -11.27 3.95 10.08
C LEU A 40 -12.58 3.84 10.84
N GLU A 41 -12.87 2.69 11.44
CA GLU A 41 -14.06 2.48 12.29
C GLU A 41 -14.13 3.53 13.39
N ARG A 42 -13.02 3.72 14.12
CA ARG A 42 -12.97 4.71 15.20
C ARG A 42 -13.22 6.12 14.71
N THR A 43 -12.61 6.52 13.60
CA THR A 43 -12.83 7.84 13.01
C THR A 43 -14.29 8.03 12.60
N CYS A 44 -14.90 7.05 11.95
CA CYS A 44 -16.31 7.08 11.55
C CYS A 44 -17.25 7.14 12.77
N GLU A 45 -16.98 6.37 13.81
CA GLU A 45 -17.74 6.41 15.08
C GLU A 45 -17.72 7.80 15.71
N ILE A 46 -16.56 8.42 15.81
CA ILE A 46 -16.40 9.76 16.37
C ILE A 46 -17.08 10.82 15.51
N MET A 47 -16.97 10.72 14.18
CA MET A 47 -17.72 11.60 13.27
C MET A 47 -19.23 11.55 13.57
N LYS A 48 -19.78 10.34 13.69
CA LYS A 48 -21.22 10.15 14.01
C LYS A 48 -21.56 10.66 15.42
N GLN A 49 -20.76 10.30 16.41
CA GLN A 49 -21.01 10.67 17.81
C GLN A 49 -21.07 12.18 18.01
N HIS A 50 -20.24 12.94 17.30
CA HIS A 50 -20.15 14.39 17.42
C HIS A 50 -20.88 15.15 16.30
N GLY A 51 -21.55 14.46 15.39
CA GLY A 51 -22.26 15.09 14.27
C GLY A 51 -21.33 15.84 13.30
N VAL A 52 -20.08 15.39 13.17
CA VAL A 52 -19.08 16.00 12.28
C VAL A 52 -19.27 15.50 10.87
N SER A 53 -19.67 16.38 9.95
CA SER A 53 -19.83 16.05 8.52
C SER A 53 -18.56 16.28 7.71
N ASP A 54 -17.69 17.21 8.10
CA ASP A 54 -16.39 17.44 7.46
C ASP A 54 -15.36 16.42 7.95
N PRO A 55 -14.86 15.53 7.07
CA PRO A 55 -13.89 14.51 7.44
C PRO A 55 -12.56 15.04 8.00
N ALA A 56 -12.19 16.30 7.67
CA ALA A 56 -10.99 16.94 8.21
C ALA A 56 -11.20 17.47 9.63
N ALA A 57 -12.39 17.96 9.94
CA ALA A 57 -12.71 18.57 11.23
C ALA A 57 -12.71 17.55 12.39
N VAL A 58 -12.82 16.25 12.11
CA VAL A 58 -12.83 15.21 13.15
C VAL A 58 -11.52 15.12 13.93
N ARG A 59 -10.42 15.63 13.38
CA ARG A 59 -9.09 15.71 14.03
C ARG A 59 -9.15 16.35 15.42
N GLN A 60 -10.02 17.35 15.63
CA GLN A 60 -10.20 18.01 16.93
C GLN A 60 -10.66 17.07 18.06
N HIS A 61 -11.15 15.89 17.73
CA HIS A 61 -11.60 14.87 18.68
C HIS A 61 -10.56 13.79 18.97
N GLY A 62 -9.30 13.98 18.56
CA GLY A 62 -8.19 13.08 18.89
C GLY A 62 -8.20 11.76 18.10
N VAL A 63 -8.73 11.79 16.88
CA VAL A 63 -8.71 10.67 15.93
C VAL A 63 -8.05 11.07 14.61
N ILE A 64 -7.56 10.11 13.86
CA ILE A 64 -6.90 10.36 12.57
C ILE A 64 -7.97 10.68 11.53
N ASP A 65 -7.95 11.87 10.97
CA ASP A 65 -8.90 12.31 9.95
C ASP A 65 -8.70 11.59 8.60
N LEU A 66 -9.78 11.43 7.84
CA LEU A 66 -9.77 10.67 6.58
C LEU A 66 -8.87 11.31 5.50
N PRO A 67 -8.80 12.64 5.32
CA PRO A 67 -7.84 13.25 4.42
C PRO A 67 -6.38 12.94 4.78
N THR A 68 -6.04 12.88 6.06
CA THR A 68 -4.70 12.48 6.50
C THR A 68 -4.43 11.02 6.15
N MET A 69 -5.39 10.11 6.35
CA MET A 69 -5.24 8.71 5.91
C MET A 69 -5.04 8.60 4.41
N GLN A 70 -5.75 9.41 3.59
CA GLN A 70 -5.54 9.46 2.14
C GLN A 70 -4.11 9.89 1.78
N ARG A 71 -3.57 10.91 2.45
CA ARG A 71 -2.19 11.36 2.20
C ARG A 71 -1.15 10.27 2.53
N TYR A 72 -1.34 9.58 3.66
CA TYR A 72 -0.47 8.45 4.03
C TYR A 72 -0.62 7.26 3.07
N LEU A 73 -1.84 6.96 2.61
CA LEU A 73 -2.05 5.95 1.56
C LEU A 73 -1.26 6.30 0.30
N ASN A 74 -1.37 7.53 -0.18
CA ASN A 74 -0.65 8.01 -1.36
C ASN A 74 0.88 7.89 -1.18
N PHE A 75 1.38 8.27 -0.01
CA PHE A 75 2.81 8.19 0.31
C PHE A 75 3.29 6.74 0.32
N HIS A 76 2.68 5.88 1.13
CA HIS A 76 3.09 4.49 1.23
C HIS A 76 2.94 3.74 -0.09
N PHE A 77 1.88 3.99 -0.85
CA PHE A 77 1.71 3.43 -2.18
C PHE A 77 2.87 3.83 -3.09
N SER A 78 3.20 5.12 -3.20
CA SER A 78 4.27 5.60 -4.09
C SER A 78 5.64 5.00 -3.73
N VAL A 79 5.96 4.90 -2.44
CA VAL A 79 7.20 4.25 -1.96
C VAL A 79 7.21 2.76 -2.28
N THR A 80 6.07 2.08 -2.08
CA THR A 80 5.99 0.63 -2.31
C THR A 80 6.11 0.27 -3.79
N VAL A 81 5.48 1.03 -4.70
CA VAL A 81 5.63 0.75 -6.14
C VAL A 81 7.06 0.95 -6.63
N ASP A 82 7.85 1.79 -5.96
CA ASP A 82 9.27 1.97 -6.27
C ASP A 82 10.15 0.79 -5.77
N LEU A 83 9.73 0.03 -4.75
CA LEU A 83 10.45 -1.16 -4.29
C LEU A 83 10.53 -2.28 -5.34
N PHE A 84 9.67 -2.26 -6.35
CA PHE A 84 9.74 -3.20 -7.46
C PHE A 84 10.91 -2.89 -8.43
N GLY A 85 11.52 -1.72 -8.33
CA GLY A 85 12.66 -1.33 -9.16
C GLY A 85 12.26 -0.71 -10.50
N ALA A 86 13.19 -0.72 -11.47
CA ALA A 86 12.96 -0.15 -12.79
C ALA A 86 11.91 -0.95 -13.60
N ASP A 87 11.19 -0.25 -14.47
CA ASP A 87 10.13 -0.84 -15.31
C ASP A 87 10.70 -1.86 -16.30
N VAL A 88 11.92 -1.62 -16.77
CA VAL A 88 12.71 -2.57 -17.58
C VAL A 88 13.99 -2.92 -16.84
N SER A 89 14.27 -4.19 -16.67
CA SER A 89 15.43 -4.67 -15.94
C SER A 89 16.06 -5.90 -16.61
N SER A 90 17.29 -5.74 -17.07
CA SER A 90 18.12 -6.86 -17.56
C SER A 90 18.51 -7.81 -16.40
N ASN A 91 18.68 -7.29 -15.18
CA ASN A 91 18.96 -8.13 -14.01
C ASN A 91 17.77 -9.04 -13.69
N ALA A 92 16.53 -8.53 -13.74
CA ALA A 92 15.35 -9.35 -13.54
C ALA A 92 15.26 -10.46 -14.60
N ALA A 93 15.52 -10.13 -15.87
CA ALA A 93 15.60 -11.09 -16.96
C ALA A 93 16.69 -12.15 -16.72
N THR A 94 17.89 -11.73 -16.32
CA THR A 94 19.00 -12.65 -16.01
C THR A 94 18.64 -13.58 -14.84
N PHE A 95 18.07 -13.06 -13.76
CA PHE A 95 17.68 -13.89 -12.61
C PHE A 95 16.57 -14.88 -12.96
N TYR A 96 15.64 -14.48 -13.82
CA TYR A 96 14.62 -15.38 -14.32
C TYR A 96 15.21 -16.48 -15.19
N THR A 97 16.00 -16.14 -16.21
CA THR A 97 16.57 -17.11 -17.16
C THR A 97 17.59 -18.06 -16.52
N THR A 98 18.22 -17.66 -15.42
CA THR A 98 19.13 -18.52 -14.62
C THR A 98 18.41 -19.31 -13.53
N GLY A 99 17.08 -19.20 -13.42
CA GLY A 99 16.29 -19.90 -12.42
C GLY A 99 16.48 -19.38 -10.99
N LEU A 100 17.02 -18.18 -10.80
CA LEU A 100 17.19 -17.58 -9.47
C LEU A 100 15.94 -16.87 -8.98
N LYS A 101 15.02 -16.52 -9.88
CA LYS A 101 13.74 -15.85 -9.56
C LYS A 101 12.67 -16.37 -10.51
N GLY A 102 11.56 -16.87 -9.97
CA GLY A 102 10.37 -17.23 -10.73
C GLY A 102 9.45 -16.04 -10.98
N ARG A 103 8.32 -16.31 -11.56
CA ARG A 103 7.20 -15.37 -11.73
C ARG A 103 6.20 -15.58 -10.60
N PHE A 104 5.49 -14.51 -10.25
CA PHE A 104 4.31 -14.64 -9.42
C PHE A 104 3.25 -15.43 -10.19
N ASP A 105 2.60 -16.40 -9.53
CA ASP A 105 1.63 -17.31 -10.13
C ASP A 105 2.15 -18.10 -11.38
N GLU A 106 3.42 -18.49 -11.37
CA GLU A 106 4.02 -19.25 -12.46
C GLU A 106 3.24 -20.51 -12.83
N GLN A 107 2.55 -21.12 -11.88
CA GLN A 107 1.68 -22.29 -12.08
C GLN A 107 0.50 -22.04 -13.03
N LEU A 108 0.15 -20.78 -13.26
CA LEU A 108 -0.91 -20.38 -14.21
C LEU A 108 -0.41 -20.19 -15.64
N ILE A 109 0.89 -20.39 -15.89
CA ILE A 109 1.52 -20.18 -17.20
C ILE A 109 2.07 -21.50 -17.69
N ASP A 110 1.37 -22.09 -18.66
CA ASP A 110 1.63 -23.44 -19.16
C ASP A 110 2.90 -23.57 -20.02
N ASP A 111 3.55 -22.47 -20.43
CA ASP A 111 4.69 -22.51 -21.34
C ASP A 111 5.68 -21.36 -21.14
N ASP A 112 6.89 -21.69 -20.71
CA ASP A 112 8.00 -20.73 -20.54
C ASP A 112 8.49 -20.12 -21.86
N HIS A 113 8.27 -20.77 -22.98
CA HIS A 113 8.64 -20.25 -24.31
C HIS A 113 7.83 -19.01 -24.69
N GLN A 114 6.62 -18.86 -24.19
CA GLN A 114 5.79 -17.68 -24.43
C GLN A 114 6.36 -16.37 -23.87
N LEU A 115 7.22 -16.41 -22.83
CA LEU A 115 7.87 -15.21 -22.34
C LEU A 115 8.95 -14.66 -23.27
N GLY A 116 9.62 -15.51 -24.04
CA GLY A 116 10.66 -15.09 -24.98
C GLY A 116 10.09 -14.20 -26.09
N ASP A 117 8.89 -14.50 -26.55
CA ASP A 117 8.23 -13.83 -27.67
C ASP A 117 7.10 -12.88 -27.22
N ALA A 118 6.70 -12.91 -25.93
CA ALA A 118 5.67 -12.06 -25.39
C ALA A 118 6.16 -10.64 -25.13
N SER A 119 5.25 -9.68 -25.25
CA SER A 119 5.49 -8.29 -24.86
C SER A 119 4.61 -7.89 -23.69
N TYR A 120 5.09 -6.90 -22.92
CA TYR A 120 4.37 -6.28 -21.83
C TYR A 120 4.42 -4.75 -21.94
N ASP A 121 3.29 -4.09 -21.65
CA ASP A 121 3.19 -2.64 -21.73
C ASP A 121 3.74 -1.98 -20.45
N ILE A 122 4.73 -1.12 -20.62
CA ILE A 122 5.20 -0.21 -19.57
C ILE A 122 4.71 1.22 -19.84
N LEU A 123 4.64 2.03 -18.78
CA LEU A 123 4.35 3.46 -18.94
C LEU A 123 5.58 4.21 -19.43
N GLU A 124 5.35 5.16 -20.33
CA GLU A 124 6.39 6.10 -20.78
C GLU A 124 5.76 7.48 -21.08
N VAL A 125 6.56 8.54 -21.06
CA VAL A 125 6.08 9.86 -21.41
C VAL A 125 6.36 10.15 -22.89
N ASN A 126 5.28 10.37 -23.63
CA ASN A 126 5.30 10.71 -25.04
C ASN A 126 4.56 12.03 -25.25
N ASN A 127 5.24 13.03 -25.80
CA ASN A 127 4.65 14.35 -26.11
C ASN A 127 3.92 15.01 -24.91
N GLY A 128 4.48 14.85 -23.70
CA GLY A 128 3.90 15.45 -22.49
C GLY A 128 2.70 14.72 -21.90
N ALA A 129 2.39 13.52 -22.40
CA ALA A 129 1.34 12.64 -21.86
C ALA A 129 1.90 11.26 -21.50
N ILE A 130 1.27 10.60 -20.53
CA ILE A 130 1.60 9.22 -20.21
C ILE A 130 0.97 8.32 -21.26
N GLY A 131 1.81 7.57 -21.94
CA GLY A 131 1.45 6.53 -22.90
C GLY A 131 1.97 5.16 -22.48
N LYS A 132 1.85 4.21 -23.40
CA LYS A 132 2.36 2.84 -23.22
C LYS A 132 3.42 2.54 -24.27
N ARG A 133 4.41 1.76 -23.86
CA ARG A 133 5.43 1.20 -24.73
C ARG A 133 5.55 -0.30 -24.50
N ALA A 134 5.44 -1.09 -25.54
CA ALA A 134 5.66 -2.53 -25.48
C ALA A 134 7.16 -2.84 -25.33
N VAL A 135 7.49 -3.72 -24.40
CA VAL A 135 8.85 -4.23 -24.17
C VAL A 135 8.79 -5.76 -24.05
N ALA A 136 9.93 -6.43 -24.18
CA ALA A 136 9.97 -7.89 -23.99
C ALA A 136 9.51 -8.26 -22.57
N ALA A 137 8.58 -9.20 -22.45
CA ALA A 137 7.98 -9.58 -21.17
C ALA A 137 9.02 -10.01 -20.13
N VAL A 138 10.06 -10.72 -20.55
CA VAL A 138 11.17 -11.15 -19.67
C VAL A 138 11.93 -9.98 -19.04
N THR A 139 11.97 -8.81 -19.69
CA THR A 139 12.63 -7.61 -19.14
C THR A 139 11.71 -6.76 -18.27
N SER A 140 10.40 -7.03 -18.26
CA SER A 140 9.37 -6.27 -17.54
C SER A 140 8.79 -7.01 -16.32
N LEU A 141 9.46 -8.04 -15.82
CA LEU A 141 9.00 -8.82 -14.66
C LEU A 141 8.71 -7.97 -13.42
N ASN A 142 9.51 -6.94 -13.19
CA ASN A 142 9.26 -6.01 -12.08
C ASN A 142 7.97 -5.22 -12.27
N GLU A 143 7.69 -4.78 -13.50
CA GLU A 143 6.46 -4.06 -13.83
C GLU A 143 5.24 -4.97 -13.69
N ARG A 144 5.34 -6.22 -14.12
CA ARG A 144 4.28 -7.20 -13.93
C ARG A 144 3.93 -7.39 -12.46
N LEU A 145 4.94 -7.62 -11.60
CA LEU A 145 4.74 -7.77 -10.16
C LEU A 145 4.17 -6.50 -9.52
N ARG A 146 4.58 -5.33 -10.00
CA ARG A 146 4.04 -4.04 -9.56
C ARG A 146 2.56 -3.91 -9.90
N ASP A 147 2.17 -4.26 -11.12
CA ASP A 147 0.77 -4.19 -11.55
C ASP A 147 -0.12 -5.16 -10.75
N ASP A 148 0.36 -6.36 -10.47
CA ASP A 148 -0.35 -7.32 -9.60
C ASP A 148 -0.49 -6.78 -8.16
N TYR A 149 0.55 -6.14 -7.60
CA TYR A 149 0.47 -5.45 -6.31
C TYR A 149 -0.55 -4.31 -6.32
N ILE A 150 -0.59 -3.51 -7.39
CA ILE A 150 -1.54 -2.40 -7.52
C ILE A 150 -2.96 -2.93 -7.57
N ALA A 151 -3.21 -3.99 -8.33
CA ALA A 151 -4.54 -4.62 -8.40
C ALA A 151 -5.02 -5.11 -7.02
N ASP A 152 -4.15 -5.75 -6.24
CA ASP A 152 -4.45 -6.18 -4.88
C ASP A 152 -4.68 -5.00 -3.92
N THR A 153 -3.89 -3.93 -4.05
CA THR A 153 -4.07 -2.69 -3.28
C THR A 153 -5.45 -2.07 -3.52
N VAL A 154 -5.93 -2.04 -4.77
CA VAL A 154 -7.28 -1.54 -5.11
C VAL A 154 -8.35 -2.36 -4.38
N VAL A 155 -8.22 -3.69 -4.35
CA VAL A 155 -9.14 -4.56 -3.61
C VAL A 155 -9.09 -4.28 -2.10
N GLY A 156 -7.89 -4.06 -1.54
CA GLY A 156 -7.69 -3.70 -0.14
C GLY A 156 -8.38 -2.38 0.22
N VAL A 157 -8.17 -1.34 -0.57
CA VAL A 157 -8.79 -0.01 -0.37
C VAL A 157 -10.31 -0.09 -0.50
N ALA A 158 -10.83 -0.89 -1.43
CA ALA A 158 -12.27 -1.10 -1.55
C ALA A 158 -12.89 -1.75 -0.29
N ARG A 159 -12.14 -2.60 0.43
CA ARG A 159 -12.58 -3.13 1.74
C ARG A 159 -12.66 -2.04 2.80
N TRP A 160 -11.70 -1.12 2.84
CA TRP A 160 -11.72 0.02 3.76
C TRP A 160 -12.84 1.00 3.44
N ASN A 161 -13.13 1.25 2.17
CA ASN A 161 -14.24 2.11 1.76
C ASN A 161 -15.59 1.57 2.25
N ARG A 162 -15.79 0.24 2.26
CA ARG A 162 -17.00 -0.37 2.83
C ARG A 162 -17.20 -0.07 4.33
N VAL A 163 -16.12 0.18 5.08
CA VAL A 163 -16.25 0.62 6.49
C VAL A 163 -16.93 1.98 6.55
N MET A 164 -16.48 2.93 5.74
CA MET A 164 -17.05 4.28 5.68
C MET A 164 -18.50 4.26 5.20
N GLU A 165 -18.80 3.49 4.16
CA GLU A 165 -20.16 3.26 3.65
C GLU A 165 -21.10 2.71 4.74
N LYS A 166 -20.67 1.68 5.48
CA LYS A 166 -21.41 1.09 6.62
C LYS A 166 -21.74 2.13 7.68
N HIS A 167 -20.86 3.10 7.88
CA HIS A 167 -21.07 4.20 8.82
C HIS A 167 -21.84 5.39 8.21
N GLY A 168 -22.16 5.36 6.92
CA GLY A 168 -22.86 6.45 6.21
C GLY A 168 -21.99 7.70 6.06
N ILE A 169 -20.67 7.54 5.98
CA ILE A 169 -19.71 8.63 5.77
C ILE A 169 -19.47 8.77 4.26
N ASP A 170 -19.75 9.95 3.73
CA ASP A 170 -19.52 10.30 2.33
C ASP A 170 -18.06 10.70 2.09
N PHE A 171 -17.17 9.71 2.18
CA PHE A 171 -15.75 9.83 1.85
C PHE A 171 -15.25 8.48 1.34
N GLN A 172 -14.37 8.52 0.35
CA GLN A 172 -13.74 7.31 -0.17
C GLN A 172 -12.24 7.53 -0.34
N LEU A 173 -11.46 6.56 0.15
CA LEU A 173 -10.04 6.45 -0.15
C LEU A 173 -9.88 6.00 -1.60
N SER A 174 -8.87 6.56 -2.28
CA SER A 174 -8.52 6.21 -3.65
C SER A 174 -7.05 5.81 -3.76
N VAL A 175 -6.77 4.79 -4.57
CA VAL A 175 -5.39 4.44 -4.93
C VAL A 175 -4.91 5.44 -5.98
N PRO A 176 -3.77 6.12 -5.76
CA PRO A 176 -3.26 7.05 -6.75
C PRO A 176 -2.76 6.31 -8.01
N HIS A 177 -2.63 7.05 -9.10
CA HIS A 177 -2.07 6.52 -10.34
C HIS A 177 -0.65 5.98 -10.11
N LYS A 178 -0.28 4.86 -10.74
CA LYS A 178 1.03 4.21 -10.53
C LYS A 178 2.24 5.08 -10.93
N GLY A 179 2.03 6.16 -11.64
CA GLY A 179 3.04 7.18 -11.96
C GLY A 179 3.19 8.28 -10.90
N PHE A 180 2.29 8.32 -9.90
CA PHE A 180 2.32 9.36 -8.87
C PHE A 180 3.58 9.26 -8.01
N ASN A 181 4.30 10.39 -7.88
CA ASN A 181 5.46 10.57 -6.99
C ASN A 181 6.57 9.51 -7.16
N ARG A 182 6.80 9.04 -8.39
CA ARG A 182 7.83 8.03 -8.69
C ARG A 182 9.23 8.59 -8.58
N GLN A 183 10.14 7.81 -7.98
CA GLN A 183 11.58 8.10 -7.90
C GLN A 183 12.40 7.13 -8.75
N ILE A 184 11.80 6.06 -9.25
CA ILE A 184 12.45 5.00 -10.03
C ILE A 184 11.64 4.72 -11.29
N GLY A 185 12.31 4.32 -12.38
CA GLY A 185 11.69 3.94 -13.65
C GLY A 185 11.47 5.09 -14.62
N SER A 186 10.66 4.86 -15.64
CA SER A 186 10.42 5.78 -16.77
C SER A 186 9.73 7.10 -16.38
N LEU A 187 9.04 7.09 -15.24
CA LEU A 187 8.34 8.26 -14.70
C LEU A 187 9.10 8.94 -13.55
N ALA A 188 10.34 8.53 -13.27
CA ALA A 188 11.16 9.14 -12.23
C ALA A 188 11.40 10.62 -12.49
N GLY A 189 11.15 11.47 -11.47
CA GLY A 189 11.31 12.92 -11.58
C GLY A 189 10.22 13.66 -12.35
N ILE A 190 9.25 12.94 -12.93
CA ILE A 190 8.10 13.54 -13.59
C ILE A 190 7.00 13.80 -12.56
N ARG A 191 6.44 15.01 -12.57
CA ARG A 191 5.35 15.36 -11.68
C ARG A 191 4.03 14.84 -12.22
N VAL A 192 3.55 13.77 -11.61
CA VAL A 192 2.26 13.15 -11.95
C VAL A 192 1.31 13.31 -10.76
N ALA A 193 0.16 13.91 -11.00
CA ALA A 193 -0.89 14.03 -9.99
C ALA A 193 -1.47 12.64 -9.60
N PRO A 194 -2.13 12.50 -8.45
CA PRO A 194 -2.80 11.23 -8.10
C PRO A 194 -3.79 10.72 -9.14
N THR A 195 -4.34 11.62 -9.96
CA THR A 195 -5.25 11.30 -11.09
C THR A 195 -4.53 10.75 -12.33
N GLY A 196 -3.18 10.78 -12.38
CA GLY A 196 -2.40 10.34 -13.54
C GLY A 196 -2.04 11.46 -14.52
N GLN A 197 -2.45 12.69 -14.27
CA GLN A 197 -2.12 13.83 -15.11
C GLN A 197 -0.68 14.29 -14.87
N ILE A 198 0.08 14.53 -15.95
CA ILE A 198 1.38 15.23 -15.86
C ILE A 198 1.11 16.71 -15.59
N ILE A 199 1.82 17.27 -14.62
CA ILE A 199 1.70 18.66 -14.19
C ILE A 199 3.08 19.30 -14.09
N ASP A 200 3.12 20.62 -14.10
CA ASP A 200 4.37 21.36 -13.90
C ASP A 200 4.78 21.43 -12.42
N GLU A 201 6.01 21.83 -12.17
CA GLU A 201 6.56 21.93 -10.80
C GLU A 201 5.78 22.95 -9.95
N LYS A 202 5.31 24.06 -10.55
CA LYS A 202 4.52 25.07 -9.83
C LYS A 202 3.21 24.49 -9.32
N THR A 203 2.49 23.77 -10.17
CA THR A 203 1.25 23.08 -9.81
C THR A 203 1.52 21.99 -8.76
N TRP A 204 2.62 21.24 -8.89
CA TRP A 204 3.02 20.25 -7.90
C TRP A 204 3.21 20.89 -6.52
N GLN A 205 4.01 21.94 -6.41
CA GLN A 205 4.29 22.64 -5.16
C GLN A 205 3.03 23.23 -4.52
N ALA A 206 2.07 23.69 -5.33
CA ALA A 206 0.80 24.21 -4.83
C ALA A 206 -0.10 23.13 -4.19
N HIS A 207 0.04 21.86 -4.59
CA HIS A 207 -0.87 20.80 -4.21
C HIS A 207 -0.22 19.66 -3.40
N VAL A 208 1.09 19.55 -3.36
CA VAL A 208 1.79 18.41 -2.75
C VAL A 208 1.37 18.17 -1.29
N ALA A 209 1.13 19.22 -0.52
CA ALA A 209 0.65 19.11 0.87
C ALA A 209 -0.79 18.57 1.00
N THR A 210 -1.57 18.58 -0.10
CA THR A 210 -2.90 17.94 -0.12
C THR A 210 -2.83 16.47 -0.54
N TRP A 211 -1.72 16.05 -1.15
CA TRP A 211 -1.53 14.70 -1.67
C TRP A 211 -0.60 13.83 -0.82
N LEU A 212 0.39 14.43 -0.16
CA LEU A 212 1.38 13.74 0.66
C LEU A 212 1.34 14.26 2.11
N PRO A 213 1.72 13.46 3.11
CA PRO A 213 1.76 13.89 4.50
C PRO A 213 2.69 15.09 4.69
N SER A 214 2.15 16.12 5.33
CA SER A 214 2.91 17.31 5.76
C SER A 214 3.61 17.06 7.09
N GLU A 215 4.51 17.98 7.49
CA GLU A 215 5.10 17.95 8.83
C GLU A 215 4.02 18.08 9.93
N THR A 216 3.03 18.94 9.72
CA THR A 216 1.89 19.11 10.62
C THR A 216 1.08 17.80 10.79
N ASP A 217 0.97 16.98 9.74
CA ASP A 217 0.33 15.67 9.85
C ASP A 217 1.17 14.71 10.70
N ARG A 218 2.49 14.72 10.52
CA ARG A 218 3.41 13.88 11.31
C ARG A 218 3.39 14.26 12.78
N GLU A 219 3.49 15.55 13.08
CA GLU A 219 3.39 16.07 14.45
C GLU A 219 2.07 15.68 15.10
N TYR A 220 0.96 15.81 14.34
CA TYR A 220 -0.35 15.42 14.83
C TYR A 220 -0.42 13.92 15.13
N ILE A 221 -0.06 13.07 14.18
CA ILE A 221 -0.05 11.61 14.39
C ILE A 221 0.86 11.25 15.59
N HIS A 222 2.04 11.85 15.67
CA HIS A 222 2.95 11.60 16.78
C HIS A 222 2.33 12.02 18.15
N SER A 223 1.57 13.10 18.18
CA SER A 223 0.88 13.54 19.40
C SER A 223 -0.18 12.54 19.90
N LEU A 224 -0.72 11.71 19.02
CA LEU A 224 -1.68 10.66 19.36
C LEU A 224 -1.01 9.39 19.92
N MET A 225 0.31 9.22 19.75
CA MET A 225 1.06 8.01 20.12
C MET A 225 1.40 7.96 21.61
N GLY A 226 0.42 8.22 22.47
CA GLY A 226 0.55 8.07 23.91
C GLY A 226 0.61 6.59 24.31
N ARG A 227 1.37 6.30 25.39
CA ARG A 227 1.36 4.95 25.99
C ARG A 227 0.01 4.65 26.62
N VAL A 228 -0.57 3.52 26.29
CA VAL A 228 -1.73 2.95 26.96
C VAL A 228 -1.24 1.85 27.90
N THR A 229 -1.32 2.10 29.20
CA THR A 229 -0.78 1.20 30.24
C THR A 229 -1.87 0.58 31.13
N GLU A 230 -3.11 1.00 30.96
CA GLU A 230 -4.23 0.50 31.75
C GLU A 230 -4.88 -0.69 31.07
N PRO A 231 -5.12 -1.80 31.83
CA PRO A 231 -5.83 -2.97 31.30
C PRO A 231 -7.21 -2.62 30.73
N GLY A 232 -7.56 -3.20 29.58
CA GLY A 232 -8.86 -3.00 28.95
C GLY A 232 -9.03 -1.66 28.22
N LYS A 233 -7.99 -0.83 28.17
CA LYS A 233 -8.01 0.44 27.42
C LYS A 233 -7.21 0.33 26.13
N TYR A 234 -7.69 1.03 25.10
CA TYR A 234 -7.02 1.28 23.84
C TYR A 234 -6.72 2.77 23.66
N ALA A 235 -5.82 3.11 22.76
CA ALA A 235 -5.64 4.50 22.34
C ALA A 235 -6.95 5.03 21.73
N ASN A 236 -7.23 6.32 21.95
CA ASN A 236 -8.52 6.92 21.54
C ASN A 236 -8.73 6.93 20.01
N TRP A 237 -7.67 6.83 19.24
CA TRP A 237 -7.67 6.91 17.77
C TRP A 237 -7.87 5.56 17.05
N ILE A 238 -8.07 4.47 17.79
CA ILE A 238 -8.28 3.13 17.23
C ILE A 238 -9.40 2.40 18.00
N SER A 239 -10.30 1.75 17.27
CA SER A 239 -11.30 0.88 17.89
C SER A 239 -10.67 -0.40 18.45
N PRO A 240 -11.15 -0.94 19.56
CA PRO A 240 -10.70 -2.25 20.06
C PRO A 240 -10.98 -3.35 19.01
N PRO A 241 -10.21 -4.45 18.99
CA PRO A 241 -10.55 -5.59 18.13
C PRO A 241 -11.87 -6.23 18.61
N ASP A 242 -12.60 -6.86 17.69
CA ASP A 242 -13.83 -7.60 18.01
C ASP A 242 -13.57 -8.72 19.04
N ARG A 243 -12.36 -9.29 18.99
CA ARG A 243 -11.92 -10.35 19.90
C ARG A 243 -10.46 -10.12 20.30
N GLY A 244 -10.20 -10.17 21.59
CA GLY A 244 -8.86 -10.20 22.15
C GLY A 244 -8.32 -11.62 22.31
N ILE A 245 -7.23 -11.77 23.07
CA ILE A 245 -6.50 -13.05 23.27
C ILE A 245 -7.41 -14.17 23.79
N ASN A 246 -8.33 -13.86 24.70
CA ASN A 246 -9.27 -14.84 25.29
C ASN A 246 -10.67 -14.75 24.66
N ASN A 247 -10.79 -14.32 23.41
CA ASN A 247 -12.06 -14.10 22.70
C ASN A 247 -12.97 -13.02 23.33
N GLN A 248 -12.45 -12.17 24.20
CA GLN A 248 -13.14 -11.00 24.75
C GLN A 248 -12.66 -9.75 24.03
N ALA A 249 -13.55 -8.78 23.80
CA ALA A 249 -13.25 -7.57 23.01
C ALA A 249 -12.09 -6.74 23.57
N THR A 250 -11.91 -6.75 24.88
CA THR A 250 -10.92 -5.92 25.58
C THR A 250 -9.92 -6.73 26.39
N ASP A 251 -9.89 -8.05 26.19
CA ASP A 251 -9.02 -8.92 26.93
C ASP A 251 -7.67 -9.09 26.23
N PHE A 252 -6.59 -8.72 26.93
CA PHE A 252 -5.22 -8.85 26.45
C PHE A 252 -4.28 -9.09 27.63
N GLU A 253 -3.22 -9.85 27.40
CA GLU A 253 -2.21 -10.13 28.40
C GLU A 253 -1.27 -8.95 28.58
N TYR A 254 -1.12 -8.49 29.81
CA TYR A 254 -0.03 -7.61 30.20
C TYR A 254 1.13 -8.44 30.74
N VAL A 255 2.28 -8.32 30.10
CA VAL A 255 3.51 -8.80 30.70
C VAL A 255 3.84 -7.83 31.84
N ARG A 256 3.65 -8.28 33.08
CA ARG A 256 4.15 -7.57 34.26
C ARG A 256 5.62 -7.92 34.41
N PHE A 257 6.48 -6.96 34.13
CA PHE A 257 7.87 -7.05 34.59
C PHE A 257 7.87 -6.72 36.09
N ASN A 258 8.14 -7.71 36.91
CA ASN A 258 8.36 -7.54 38.34
C ASN A 258 9.75 -6.93 38.60
#